data_c5dafbfb9a47478659252b4092594a11
#
_entry.id   c5dafbfb9a47478659252b4092594a11
#
_cell.length_a   1.000
_cell.length_b   1.000
_cell.length_c   1.000
_cell.angle_alpha   90.00
_cell.angle_beta   90.00
_cell.angle_gamma   90.00
#
_symmetry.space_group_name_H-M   'P 1'
#
loop_
_entity.id
_entity.type
_entity.pdbx_description
1 polymer ?
#
loop_
_entity_poly.entity_id
_entity_poly.type
_entity_poly.pdbx_seq_one_letter_code
_entity_poly.pdbx_strand_id
1 'polypeptide(L)'
;LDSCRSMALANNKRLLIGEKEIEKAGYDNKAAKTNYLPKLKATAAYFRNSRETHLLNNSTRHKLNNLGSSIAQPLASVAQIVEKYHPELTDALNEFGNNVIDEFSGVGKKINEGFETDTRNMFAGALTITQPLYMGGKIRAYNEITDYAKQIAEEKHRGGAQEVVLEVDEAYWRVVSLANKKKLAESYVNLLKHLDDDMQKMIKEGVATKANGLTVSVKLNEAEMTLTKVDNGLTLSRMLLCQLCGMPIESNFTLEDEQKEQLAPVKNNAAFDMNQAYVNRPELRS
;
A
#
# COMPACT_ATOMS: atom_id res chain seq x y z
N LEU A 1 19.40 -16.13 -11.27
CA LEU A 1 19.21 -15.08 -10.28
C LEU A 1 18.49 -13.86 -10.87
N ASP A 2 18.97 -13.32 -11.99
CA ASP A 2 18.41 -12.09 -12.59
C ASP A 2 16.94 -12.23 -13.00
N SER A 3 16.53 -13.41 -13.46
CA SER A 3 15.13 -13.70 -13.74
C SER A 3 14.25 -13.63 -12.47
N CYS A 4 14.76 -14.08 -11.32
CA CYS A 4 14.03 -13.98 -10.05
C CYS A 4 13.90 -12.51 -9.61
N ARG A 5 14.96 -11.71 -9.75
CA ARG A 5 14.93 -10.27 -9.47
C ARG A 5 13.91 -9.54 -10.34
N SER A 6 13.91 -9.80 -11.66
CA SER A 6 12.98 -9.15 -12.58
C SER A 6 11.51 -9.55 -12.30
N MET A 7 11.24 -10.83 -11.99
CA MET A 7 9.90 -11.27 -11.60
C MET A 7 9.45 -10.63 -10.28
N ALA A 8 10.34 -10.55 -9.30
CA ALA A 8 10.03 -9.90 -8.03
C ALA A 8 9.73 -8.42 -8.20
N LEU A 9 10.53 -7.68 -8.96
CA LEU A 9 10.28 -6.26 -9.24
C LEU A 9 8.94 -6.02 -9.96
N ALA A 10 8.51 -6.96 -10.81
CA ALA A 10 7.25 -6.85 -11.54
C ALA A 10 6.02 -7.28 -10.72
N ASN A 11 6.15 -8.29 -9.85
CA ASN A 11 4.98 -8.98 -9.27
C ASN A 11 4.93 -8.92 -7.74
N ASN A 12 5.96 -8.38 -7.07
CA ASN A 12 6.00 -8.33 -5.61
C ASN A 12 4.89 -7.44 -5.06
N LYS A 13 4.08 -8.00 -4.15
CA LYS A 13 2.92 -7.29 -3.59
C LYS A 13 3.31 -6.05 -2.77
N ARG A 14 4.48 -6.04 -2.13
CA ARG A 14 4.99 -4.86 -1.41
C ARG A 14 5.25 -3.69 -2.36
N LEU A 15 5.82 -3.95 -3.54
CA LEU A 15 6.06 -2.92 -4.54
C LEU A 15 4.76 -2.38 -5.13
N LEU A 16 3.80 -3.26 -5.42
CA LEU A 16 2.47 -2.84 -5.88
C LEU A 16 1.73 -1.97 -4.83
N ILE A 17 1.89 -2.28 -3.54
CA ILE A 17 1.37 -1.42 -2.46
C ILE A 17 2.09 -0.06 -2.48
N GLY A 18 3.42 -0.04 -2.60
CA GLY A 18 4.20 1.19 -2.69
C GLY A 18 3.78 2.09 -3.87
N GLU A 19 3.50 1.51 -5.04
CA GLU A 19 2.94 2.25 -6.18
C GLU A 19 1.59 2.91 -5.84
N LYS A 20 0.72 2.18 -5.13
CA LYS A 20 -0.56 2.73 -4.67
C LYS A 20 -0.41 3.81 -3.61
N GLU A 21 0.63 3.74 -2.78
CA GLU A 21 0.97 4.80 -1.82
C GLU A 21 1.45 6.07 -2.54
N ILE A 22 2.22 5.96 -3.61
CA ILE A 22 2.61 7.09 -4.46
C ILE A 22 1.36 7.72 -5.12
N GLU A 23 0.49 6.89 -5.69
CA GLU A 23 -0.76 7.34 -6.31
C GLU A 23 -1.63 8.07 -5.29
N LYS A 24 -1.79 7.51 -4.08
CA LYS A 24 -2.50 8.13 -2.96
C LYS A 24 -1.91 9.50 -2.60
N ALA A 25 -0.58 9.57 -2.39
CA ALA A 25 0.10 10.84 -2.08
C ALA A 25 -0.10 11.87 -3.21
N GLY A 26 -0.15 11.43 -4.46
CA GLY A 26 -0.49 12.26 -5.62
C GLY A 26 -1.91 12.84 -5.55
N TYR A 27 -2.89 12.03 -5.14
CA TYR A 27 -4.27 12.52 -4.92
C TYR A 27 -4.38 13.43 -3.69
N ASP A 28 -3.67 13.13 -2.61
CA ASP A 28 -3.61 13.99 -1.42
C ASP A 28 -3.03 15.37 -1.77
N ASN A 29 -2.02 15.42 -2.64
CA ASN A 29 -1.48 16.68 -3.16
C ASN A 29 -2.50 17.43 -4.03
N LYS A 30 -3.20 16.74 -4.94
CA LYS A 30 -4.29 17.36 -5.72
C LYS A 30 -5.38 17.87 -4.79
N ALA A 31 -5.77 17.11 -3.76
CA ALA A 31 -6.76 17.53 -2.77
C ALA A 31 -6.27 18.75 -1.96
N ALA A 32 -4.97 18.82 -1.62
CA ALA A 32 -4.40 20.00 -0.97
C ALA A 32 -4.53 21.26 -1.82
N LYS A 33 -4.35 21.16 -3.15
CA LYS A 33 -4.51 22.28 -4.09
C LYS A 33 -5.95 22.79 -4.13
N THR A 34 -6.93 21.92 -3.85
CA THR A 34 -8.34 22.37 -3.76
C THR A 34 -8.62 23.29 -2.57
N ASN A 35 -7.68 23.43 -1.62
CA ASN A 35 -7.82 24.42 -0.53
C ASN A 35 -7.79 25.88 -1.03
N TYR A 36 -7.34 26.11 -2.26
CA TYR A 36 -7.48 27.41 -2.93
C TYR A 36 -8.88 27.64 -3.51
N LEU A 37 -9.68 26.60 -3.64
CA LEU A 37 -11.02 26.69 -4.23
C LEU A 37 -12.08 26.98 -3.16
N PRO A 38 -13.23 27.56 -3.54
CA PRO A 38 -14.34 27.75 -2.63
C PRO A 38 -14.89 26.40 -2.15
N LYS A 39 -15.16 26.33 -0.86
CA LYS A 39 -15.81 25.16 -0.22
C LYS A 39 -17.29 25.40 -0.07
N LEU A 40 -18.11 24.57 -0.68
CA LEU A 40 -19.55 24.57 -0.55
C LEU A 40 -19.95 23.56 0.52
N LYS A 41 -20.72 24.02 1.51
CA LYS A 41 -21.29 23.18 2.56
C LYS A 41 -22.80 23.39 2.59
N ALA A 42 -23.56 22.32 2.39
CA ALA A 42 -24.99 22.27 2.61
C ALA A 42 -25.27 21.63 3.97
N THR A 43 -26.09 22.28 4.77
CA THR A 43 -26.60 21.73 6.03
C THR A 43 -28.12 21.79 5.99
N ALA A 44 -28.76 20.68 6.36
CA ALA A 44 -30.20 20.60 6.51
C ALA A 44 -30.54 20.00 7.88
N ALA A 45 -31.52 20.57 8.54
CA ALA A 45 -32.04 20.07 9.79
C ALA A 45 -33.57 19.97 9.70
N TYR A 46 -34.10 18.87 10.19
CA TYR A 46 -35.54 18.66 10.33
C TYR A 46 -35.90 18.66 11.81
N PHE A 47 -36.87 19.53 12.17
CA PHE A 47 -37.38 19.62 13.53
C PHE A 47 -38.87 19.30 13.52
N ARG A 48 -39.29 18.41 14.41
CA ARG A 48 -40.70 18.11 14.63
C ARG A 48 -41.14 18.68 15.98
N ASN A 49 -42.07 19.64 15.96
CA ASN A 49 -42.63 20.24 17.16
C ASN A 49 -43.95 19.55 17.54
N SER A 50 -44.17 19.33 18.83
CA SER A 50 -45.42 18.78 19.35
C SER A 50 -46.58 19.82 19.45
N ARG A 51 -46.29 21.12 19.28
CA ARG A 51 -47.26 22.22 19.28
C ARG A 51 -47.04 23.10 18.03
N GLU A 52 -48.14 23.61 17.46
CA GLU A 52 -48.07 24.56 16.38
C GLU A 52 -47.55 25.89 16.91
N THR A 53 -46.49 26.37 16.32
CA THR A 53 -45.92 27.70 16.56
C THR A 53 -45.73 28.39 15.21
N HIS A 54 -46.34 29.55 15.03
CA HIS A 54 -46.15 30.38 13.82
C HIS A 54 -44.75 31.02 13.91
N LEU A 55 -43.76 30.41 13.30
CA LEU A 55 -42.37 30.78 13.45
C LEU A 55 -41.76 31.58 12.27
N LEU A 56 -42.47 31.71 11.14
CA LEU A 56 -41.96 32.44 9.99
C LEU A 56 -42.60 33.84 9.88
N ASN A 57 -41.80 34.85 10.17
CA ASN A 57 -42.09 36.22 9.84
C ASN A 57 -42.02 36.45 8.30
N ASN A 58 -42.76 37.40 7.77
CA ASN A 58 -42.79 37.76 6.34
C ASN A 58 -41.40 37.99 5.73
N SER A 59 -40.46 38.53 6.50
CA SER A 59 -39.08 38.73 6.05
C SER A 59 -38.32 37.41 5.80
N THR A 60 -38.60 36.39 6.60
CA THR A 60 -38.00 35.08 6.43
C THR A 60 -38.62 34.31 5.23
N ARG A 61 -39.90 34.46 4.98
CA ARG A 61 -40.56 33.96 3.78
C ARG A 61 -39.96 34.53 2.49
N HIS A 62 -39.73 35.85 2.45
CA HIS A 62 -39.07 36.48 1.32
C HIS A 62 -37.63 35.98 1.12
N LYS A 63 -36.88 35.77 2.18
CA LYS A 63 -35.51 35.20 2.09
C LYS A 63 -35.51 33.77 1.57
N LEU A 64 -36.46 32.93 2.00
CA LEU A 64 -36.60 31.56 1.53
C LEU A 64 -36.98 31.49 0.04
N ASN A 65 -37.93 32.30 -0.38
CA ASN A 65 -38.34 32.38 -1.80
C ASN A 65 -37.22 32.88 -2.73
N ASN A 66 -36.31 33.68 -2.18
CA ASN A 66 -35.17 34.24 -2.90
C ASN A 66 -33.85 33.54 -2.59
N LEU A 67 -33.91 32.30 -2.08
CA LEU A 67 -32.70 31.55 -1.64
C LEU A 67 -31.73 31.38 -2.80
N GLY A 68 -32.21 30.98 -3.97
CA GLY A 68 -31.40 30.85 -5.19
C GLY A 68 -30.76 32.16 -5.63
N SER A 69 -31.54 33.25 -5.64
CA SER A 69 -31.01 34.56 -6.04
C SER A 69 -30.04 35.16 -5.03
N SER A 70 -30.15 34.83 -3.74
CA SER A 70 -29.19 35.27 -2.71
C SER A 70 -27.83 34.62 -2.81
N ILE A 71 -27.72 33.44 -3.42
CA ILE A 71 -26.47 32.74 -3.68
C ILE A 71 -25.89 33.08 -5.07
N ALA A 72 -26.69 33.61 -5.99
CA ALA A 72 -26.21 33.92 -7.34
C ALA A 72 -25.11 34.98 -7.35
N GLN A 73 -25.20 36.04 -6.54
CA GLN A 73 -24.14 37.06 -6.44
C GLN A 73 -22.83 36.55 -5.86
N PRO A 74 -22.80 35.85 -4.72
CA PRO A 74 -21.59 35.24 -4.21
C PRO A 74 -20.97 34.25 -5.19
N LEU A 75 -21.75 33.41 -5.88
CA LEU A 75 -21.27 32.46 -6.89
C LEU A 75 -20.67 33.20 -8.10
N ALA A 76 -21.28 34.26 -8.58
CA ALA A 76 -20.72 35.07 -9.66
C ALA A 76 -19.40 35.74 -9.29
N SER A 77 -19.27 36.22 -8.05
CA SER A 77 -18.01 36.78 -7.54
C SER A 77 -16.91 35.74 -7.47
N VAL A 78 -17.24 34.51 -7.06
CA VAL A 78 -16.31 33.38 -7.03
C VAL A 78 -15.92 32.97 -8.44
N ALA A 79 -16.88 32.92 -9.39
CA ALA A 79 -16.60 32.62 -10.79
C ALA A 79 -15.60 33.60 -11.40
N GLN A 80 -15.74 34.91 -11.13
CA GLN A 80 -14.78 35.91 -11.59
C GLN A 80 -13.35 35.71 -11.02
N ILE A 81 -13.25 35.27 -9.75
CA ILE A 81 -11.95 35.00 -9.14
C ILE A 81 -11.33 33.75 -9.78
N VAL A 82 -12.12 32.69 -10.00
CA VAL A 82 -11.68 31.46 -10.63
C VAL A 82 -11.26 31.68 -12.07
N GLU A 83 -12.03 32.43 -12.84
CA GLU A 83 -11.70 32.81 -14.21
C GLU A 83 -10.35 33.52 -14.32
N LYS A 84 -10.01 34.34 -13.32
CA LYS A 84 -8.74 35.07 -13.30
C LYS A 84 -7.52 34.15 -13.01
N TYR A 85 -7.67 33.11 -12.20
CA TYR A 85 -6.56 32.29 -11.74
C TYR A 85 -6.56 30.86 -12.31
N HIS A 86 -7.73 30.35 -12.73
CA HIS A 86 -7.94 28.99 -13.25
C HIS A 86 -9.03 28.96 -14.31
N PRO A 87 -8.79 29.54 -15.51
CA PRO A 87 -9.79 29.67 -16.56
C PRO A 87 -10.37 28.32 -17.02
N GLU A 88 -9.61 27.23 -16.89
CA GLU A 88 -10.04 25.87 -17.22
C GLU A 88 -11.16 25.31 -16.33
N LEU A 89 -11.44 25.95 -15.19
CA LEU A 89 -12.49 25.52 -14.25
C LEU A 89 -13.75 26.39 -14.32
N THR A 90 -13.74 27.45 -15.12
CA THR A 90 -14.81 28.43 -15.18
C THR A 90 -16.12 27.83 -15.68
N ASP A 91 -16.07 27.02 -16.73
CA ASP A 91 -17.26 26.40 -17.32
C ASP A 91 -17.91 25.40 -16.36
N ALA A 92 -17.10 24.55 -15.74
CA ALA A 92 -17.58 23.59 -14.75
C ALA A 92 -18.17 24.28 -13.50
N LEU A 93 -17.61 25.42 -13.08
CA LEU A 93 -18.11 26.18 -11.95
C LEU A 93 -19.41 26.91 -12.28
N ASN A 94 -19.53 27.43 -13.50
CA ASN A 94 -20.77 28.09 -13.98
C ASN A 94 -21.91 27.07 -14.12
N GLU A 95 -21.67 25.90 -14.70
CA GLU A 95 -22.65 24.83 -14.79
C GLU A 95 -23.10 24.37 -13.41
N PHE A 96 -22.15 24.10 -12.51
CA PHE A 96 -22.41 23.78 -11.11
C PHE A 96 -23.21 24.90 -10.41
N GLY A 97 -22.85 26.17 -10.62
CA GLY A 97 -23.49 27.33 -10.04
C GLY A 97 -24.95 27.45 -10.47
N ASN A 98 -25.25 27.29 -11.76
CA ASN A 98 -26.61 27.35 -12.30
C ASN A 98 -27.48 26.21 -11.76
N ASN A 99 -26.95 24.97 -11.75
CA ASN A 99 -27.65 23.80 -11.18
C ASN A 99 -27.97 24.01 -9.69
N VAL A 100 -27.04 24.54 -8.92
CA VAL A 100 -27.24 24.86 -7.50
C VAL A 100 -28.29 25.94 -7.30
N ILE A 101 -28.26 27.01 -8.09
CA ILE A 101 -29.27 28.13 -8.01
C ILE A 101 -30.68 27.60 -8.28
N ASP A 102 -30.84 26.76 -9.31
CA ASP A 102 -32.12 26.20 -9.70
C ASP A 102 -32.68 25.23 -8.68
N GLU A 103 -31.84 24.29 -8.19
CA GLU A 103 -32.19 23.35 -7.13
C GLU A 103 -32.63 24.10 -5.85
N PHE A 104 -31.87 25.10 -5.42
CA PHE A 104 -32.15 25.85 -4.20
C PHE A 104 -33.36 26.78 -4.33
N SER A 105 -33.64 27.28 -5.52
CA SER A 105 -34.89 28.01 -5.77
C SER A 105 -36.11 27.10 -5.63
N GLY A 106 -35.98 25.85 -6.10
CA GLY A 106 -37.04 24.83 -5.95
C GLY A 106 -37.23 24.40 -4.50
N VAL A 107 -36.13 24.19 -3.77
CA VAL A 107 -36.14 23.84 -2.34
C VAL A 107 -36.73 24.96 -1.49
N GLY A 108 -36.35 26.22 -1.74
CA GLY A 108 -36.87 27.37 -1.03
C GLY A 108 -38.41 27.54 -1.18
N LYS A 109 -38.95 27.31 -2.38
CA LYS A 109 -40.38 27.29 -2.64
C LYS A 109 -41.10 26.14 -1.92
N LYS A 110 -40.60 24.92 -2.02
CA LYS A 110 -41.17 23.74 -1.35
C LYS A 110 -41.15 23.87 0.18
N ILE A 111 -40.08 24.46 0.73
CA ILE A 111 -40.02 24.76 2.17
C ILE A 111 -41.11 25.76 2.55
N ASN A 112 -41.28 26.84 1.77
CA ASN A 112 -42.32 27.85 2.06
C ASN A 112 -43.73 27.28 1.96
N GLU A 113 -44.02 26.45 0.95
CA GLU A 113 -45.28 25.72 0.80
C GLU A 113 -45.56 24.75 1.94
N GLY A 114 -44.52 24.04 2.43
CA GLY A 114 -44.62 23.14 3.58
C GLY A 114 -44.88 23.86 4.91
N PHE A 115 -44.50 25.13 5.03
CA PHE A 115 -44.73 25.98 6.21
C PHE A 115 -46.09 26.69 6.22
N GLU A 116 -46.78 26.66 5.11
CA GLU A 116 -48.13 27.26 5.06
C GLU A 116 -49.24 26.40 5.68
N THR A 117 -48.97 25.09 5.82
CA THR A 117 -50.03 24.14 6.22
C THR A 117 -49.78 23.42 7.55
N ASP A 118 -48.55 23.25 8.02
CA ASP A 118 -48.27 22.53 9.29
C ASP A 118 -46.96 22.98 9.93
N THR A 119 -47.04 23.80 10.98
CA THR A 119 -45.88 24.24 11.78
C THR A 119 -45.28 23.15 12.67
N ARG A 120 -45.83 21.92 12.66
CA ARG A 120 -45.26 20.80 13.41
C ARG A 120 -43.98 20.28 12.79
N ASN A 121 -43.82 20.43 11.47
CA ASN A 121 -42.66 19.93 10.75
C ASN A 121 -41.86 21.14 10.19
N MET A 122 -40.67 21.38 10.75
CA MET A 122 -39.80 22.45 10.31
C MET A 122 -38.58 21.89 9.61
N PHE A 123 -38.34 22.40 8.39
CA PHE A 123 -37.08 22.14 7.69
C PHE A 123 -36.23 23.42 7.72
N ALA A 124 -35.02 23.32 8.19
CA ALA A 124 -34.04 24.39 8.08
C ALA A 124 -32.89 23.89 7.19
N GLY A 125 -32.59 24.68 6.17
CA GLY A 125 -31.45 24.40 5.29
C GLY A 125 -30.55 25.63 5.18
N ALA A 126 -29.25 25.42 5.20
CA ALA A 126 -28.27 26.47 4.94
C ALA A 126 -27.24 25.99 3.92
N LEU A 127 -26.98 26.84 2.92
CA LEU A 127 -25.88 26.68 2.00
C LEU A 127 -24.82 27.71 2.34
N THR A 128 -23.63 27.22 2.66
CA THR A 128 -22.48 28.06 3.02
C THR A 128 -21.38 27.89 1.99
N ILE A 129 -20.96 28.99 1.36
CA ILE A 129 -19.78 29.03 0.50
C ILE A 129 -18.67 29.73 1.29
N THR A 130 -17.55 29.06 1.43
CA THR A 130 -16.38 29.61 2.13
C THR A 130 -15.20 29.63 1.18
N GLN A 131 -14.70 30.83 0.88
CA GLN A 131 -13.51 31.06 0.08
C GLN A 131 -12.41 31.69 0.94
N PRO A 132 -11.31 30.99 1.23
CA PRO A 132 -10.17 31.58 1.89
C PRO A 132 -9.43 32.51 0.91
N LEU A 133 -9.41 33.83 1.20
CA LEU A 133 -8.67 34.81 0.39
C LEU A 133 -7.22 34.92 0.86
N TYR A 134 -7.00 34.88 2.17
CA TYR A 134 -5.67 34.92 2.76
C TYR A 134 -5.64 34.19 4.11
N MET A 135 -4.69 33.28 4.26
CA MET A 135 -4.50 32.48 5.49
C MET A 135 -3.04 32.51 5.99
N GLY A 136 -2.37 33.65 5.84
CA GLY A 136 -1.01 33.81 6.36
C GLY A 136 0.00 32.80 5.81
N GLY A 137 -0.16 32.36 4.53
CA GLY A 137 0.73 31.37 3.91
C GLY A 137 0.41 29.91 4.24
N LYS A 138 -0.58 29.62 5.12
CA LYS A 138 -0.91 28.25 5.55
C LYS A 138 -1.22 27.31 4.40
N ILE A 139 -2.01 27.76 3.42
CA ILE A 139 -2.38 26.93 2.26
C ILE A 139 -1.16 26.61 1.40
N ARG A 140 -0.27 27.57 1.22
CA ARG A 140 0.98 27.38 0.48
C ARG A 140 1.87 26.37 1.17
N ALA A 141 2.13 26.56 2.48
CA ALA A 141 2.95 25.63 3.27
C ALA A 141 2.34 24.22 3.28
N TYR A 142 1.00 24.09 3.36
CA TYR A 142 0.35 22.79 3.30
C TYR A 142 0.52 22.11 1.93
N ASN A 143 0.47 22.85 0.84
CA ASN A 143 0.76 22.29 -0.49
C ASN A 143 2.23 21.84 -0.62
N GLU A 144 3.17 22.64 -0.11
CA GLU A 144 4.59 22.25 -0.08
C GLU A 144 4.81 20.97 0.74
N ILE A 145 4.15 20.84 1.90
CA ILE A 145 4.19 19.61 2.72
C ILE A 145 3.69 18.40 1.93
N THR A 146 2.57 18.53 1.21
CA THR A 146 2.03 17.41 0.43
C THR A 146 2.87 17.09 -0.81
N ASP A 147 3.56 18.06 -1.39
CA ASP A 147 4.54 17.84 -2.46
C ASP A 147 5.74 17.04 -1.93
N TYR A 148 6.29 17.39 -0.75
CA TYR A 148 7.33 16.61 -0.10
C TYR A 148 6.85 15.23 0.32
N ALA A 149 5.63 15.10 0.84
CA ALA A 149 5.05 13.80 1.19
C ALA A 149 4.99 12.85 -0.02
N LYS A 150 4.69 13.38 -1.22
CA LYS A 150 4.74 12.60 -2.46
C LYS A 150 6.17 12.16 -2.80
N GLN A 151 7.15 13.05 -2.70
CA GLN A 151 8.56 12.72 -2.92
C GLN A 151 9.05 11.66 -1.93
N ILE A 152 8.67 11.76 -0.66
CA ILE A 152 8.96 10.74 0.36
C ILE A 152 8.37 9.38 -0.04
N ALA A 153 7.14 9.34 -0.55
CA ALA A 153 6.53 8.08 -1.00
C ALA A 153 7.29 7.47 -2.20
N GLU A 154 7.75 8.30 -3.14
CA GLU A 154 8.55 7.87 -4.28
C GLU A 154 9.91 7.30 -3.83
N GLU A 155 10.61 7.97 -2.90
CA GLU A 155 11.90 7.50 -2.38
C GLU A 155 11.75 6.24 -1.52
N LYS A 156 10.67 6.13 -0.72
CA LYS A 156 10.35 4.89 0.02
C LYS A 156 10.08 3.71 -0.92
N HIS A 157 9.38 3.93 -2.02
CA HIS A 157 9.15 2.89 -3.02
C HIS A 157 10.48 2.44 -3.65
N ARG A 158 11.36 3.38 -3.97
CA ARG A 158 12.70 3.09 -4.51
C ARG A 158 13.54 2.29 -3.51
N GLY A 159 13.52 2.67 -2.22
CA GLY A 159 14.19 1.92 -1.14
C GLY A 159 13.60 0.52 -0.98
N GLY A 160 12.27 0.40 -1.00
CA GLY A 160 11.58 -0.89 -0.97
C GLY A 160 11.94 -1.81 -2.14
N ALA A 161 12.17 -1.26 -3.33
CA ALA A 161 12.64 -2.05 -4.48
C ALA A 161 14.05 -2.62 -4.24
N GLN A 162 14.96 -1.84 -3.66
CA GLN A 162 16.31 -2.31 -3.30
C GLN A 162 16.25 -3.41 -2.23
N GLU A 163 15.39 -3.25 -1.22
CA GLU A 163 15.19 -4.24 -0.17
C GLU A 163 14.62 -5.54 -0.73
N VAL A 164 13.63 -5.47 -1.62
CA VAL A 164 13.07 -6.67 -2.28
C VAL A 164 14.14 -7.40 -3.09
N VAL A 165 15.00 -6.69 -3.81
CA VAL A 165 16.11 -7.33 -4.55
C VAL A 165 17.05 -8.07 -3.59
N LEU A 166 17.42 -7.46 -2.46
CA LEU A 166 18.26 -8.09 -1.45
C LEU A 166 17.58 -9.34 -0.84
N GLU A 167 16.31 -9.23 -0.48
CA GLU A 167 15.54 -10.37 0.06
C GLU A 167 15.45 -11.53 -0.95
N VAL A 168 15.28 -11.22 -2.24
CA VAL A 168 15.29 -12.25 -3.31
C VAL A 168 16.65 -12.91 -3.42
N ASP A 169 17.73 -12.14 -3.38
CA ASP A 169 19.08 -12.68 -3.44
C ASP A 169 19.35 -13.61 -2.26
N GLU A 170 18.99 -13.21 -1.04
CA GLU A 170 19.13 -14.04 0.15
C GLU A 170 18.28 -15.31 0.07
N ALA A 171 17.04 -15.21 -0.37
CA ALA A 171 16.15 -16.36 -0.53
C ALA A 171 16.67 -17.32 -1.61
N TYR A 172 17.17 -16.80 -2.74
CA TYR A 172 17.76 -17.58 -3.81
C TYR A 172 18.96 -18.43 -3.30
N TRP A 173 19.92 -17.76 -2.69
CA TRP A 173 21.11 -18.45 -2.17
C TRP A 173 20.81 -19.38 -1.00
N ARG A 174 19.76 -19.10 -0.24
CA ARG A 174 19.27 -20.03 0.79
C ARG A 174 18.74 -21.31 0.17
N VAL A 175 17.97 -21.24 -0.91
CA VAL A 175 17.49 -22.42 -1.65
C VAL A 175 18.67 -23.22 -2.18
N VAL A 176 19.63 -22.58 -2.86
CA VAL A 176 20.84 -23.24 -3.40
C VAL A 176 21.65 -23.93 -2.27
N SER A 177 21.84 -23.24 -1.15
CA SER A 177 22.56 -23.79 0.01
C SER A 177 21.86 -25.01 0.60
N LEU A 178 20.53 -24.95 0.77
CA LEU A 178 19.74 -26.04 1.32
C LEU A 178 19.65 -27.24 0.36
N ALA A 179 19.57 -26.99 -0.95
CA ALA A 179 19.61 -28.05 -1.96
C ALA A 179 20.94 -28.83 -1.90
N ASN A 180 22.08 -28.14 -1.76
CA ASN A 180 23.37 -28.77 -1.61
C ASN A 180 23.51 -29.49 -0.26
N LYS A 181 22.99 -28.92 0.82
CA LYS A 181 22.95 -29.58 2.14
C LYS A 181 22.10 -30.87 2.10
N LYS A 182 21.00 -30.87 1.33
CA LYS A 182 20.16 -32.06 1.14
C LYS A 182 20.96 -33.17 0.47
N LYS A 183 21.66 -32.87 -0.64
CA LYS A 183 22.52 -33.84 -1.33
C LYS A 183 23.57 -34.44 -0.39
N LEU A 184 24.21 -33.61 0.43
CA LEU A 184 25.17 -34.04 1.41
C LEU A 184 24.55 -34.95 2.50
N ALA A 185 23.36 -34.54 3.02
CA ALA A 185 22.64 -35.32 4.02
C ALA A 185 22.17 -36.67 3.47
N GLU A 186 21.70 -36.73 2.23
CA GLU A 186 21.34 -37.98 1.53
C GLU A 186 22.55 -38.91 1.41
N SER A 187 23.69 -38.37 0.98
CA SER A 187 24.94 -39.14 0.88
C SER A 187 25.38 -39.67 2.23
N TYR A 188 25.25 -38.87 3.29
CA TYR A 188 25.59 -39.26 4.66
C TYR A 188 24.65 -40.34 5.21
N VAL A 189 23.36 -40.23 4.98
CA VAL A 189 22.37 -41.26 5.34
C VAL A 189 22.69 -42.57 4.62
N ASN A 190 22.99 -42.51 3.32
CA ASN A 190 23.35 -43.70 2.56
C ASN A 190 24.64 -44.38 3.09
N LEU A 191 25.66 -43.59 3.45
CA LEU A 191 26.89 -44.12 4.10
C LEU A 191 26.56 -44.82 5.41
N LEU A 192 25.72 -44.21 6.26
CA LEU A 192 25.34 -44.80 7.54
C LEU A 192 24.48 -46.06 7.39
N LYS A 193 23.61 -46.13 6.35
CA LYS A 193 22.86 -47.34 6.03
C LYS A 193 23.78 -48.49 5.68
N HIS A 194 24.77 -48.26 4.82
CA HIS A 194 25.76 -49.28 4.50
C HIS A 194 26.56 -49.72 5.74
N LEU A 195 26.92 -48.73 6.60
CA LEU A 195 27.65 -49.05 7.84
C LEU A 195 26.77 -49.85 8.80
N ASP A 196 25.49 -49.56 8.93
CA ASP A 196 24.56 -50.33 9.78
C ASP A 196 24.41 -51.77 9.25
N ASP A 197 24.23 -51.95 7.92
CA ASP A 197 24.14 -53.25 7.29
C ASP A 197 25.42 -54.10 7.53
N ASP A 198 26.59 -53.49 7.42
CA ASP A 198 27.87 -54.17 7.64
C ASP A 198 28.06 -54.49 9.12
N MET A 199 27.68 -53.57 10.02
CA MET A 199 27.69 -53.81 11.45
C MET A 199 26.77 -54.98 11.87
N GLN A 200 25.58 -55.09 11.29
CA GLN A 200 24.67 -56.21 11.52
C GLN A 200 25.28 -57.54 11.10
N LYS A 201 26.00 -57.61 9.97
CA LYS A 201 26.75 -58.78 9.51
C LYS A 201 27.86 -59.12 10.50
N MET A 202 28.66 -58.15 10.94
CA MET A 202 29.73 -58.35 11.92
C MET A 202 29.23 -58.88 13.28
N ILE A 203 28.06 -58.40 13.73
CA ILE A 203 27.39 -58.88 14.94
C ILE A 203 26.97 -60.34 14.78
N LYS A 204 26.44 -60.69 13.62
CA LYS A 204 25.98 -62.05 13.31
C LYS A 204 27.14 -63.05 13.28
N GLU A 205 28.29 -62.61 12.80
CA GLU A 205 29.57 -63.44 12.81
C GLU A 205 30.31 -63.34 14.11
N GLY A 206 29.80 -62.64 15.14
CA GLY A 206 30.43 -62.58 16.45
C GLY A 206 31.66 -61.66 16.57
N VAL A 207 31.95 -60.86 15.54
CA VAL A 207 33.09 -59.94 15.47
C VAL A 207 32.79 -58.59 16.16
N ALA A 208 31.52 -58.17 16.22
CA ALA A 208 31.07 -56.91 16.84
C ALA A 208 29.99 -57.16 17.91
N THR A 209 29.88 -56.22 18.87
CA THR A 209 28.92 -56.31 19.96
C THR A 209 27.58 -55.66 19.55
N LYS A 210 26.49 -56.09 20.20
CA LYS A 210 25.16 -55.45 20.02
C LYS A 210 25.17 -53.95 20.38
N ALA A 211 26.03 -53.57 21.36
CA ALA A 211 26.17 -52.16 21.73
C ALA A 211 26.75 -51.31 20.59
N ASN A 212 27.72 -51.86 19.82
CA ASN A 212 28.28 -51.19 18.65
C ASN A 212 27.22 -51.00 17.56
N GLY A 213 26.40 -52.02 17.29
CA GLY A 213 25.28 -51.93 16.35
C GLY A 213 24.25 -50.86 16.76
N LEU A 214 23.87 -50.82 18.03
CA LEU A 214 22.94 -49.83 18.53
C LEU A 214 23.48 -48.39 18.36
N THR A 215 24.79 -48.21 18.57
CA THR A 215 25.42 -46.88 18.35
C THR A 215 25.31 -46.43 16.90
N VAL A 216 25.51 -47.32 15.93
CA VAL A 216 25.39 -47.01 14.49
C VAL A 216 23.93 -46.70 14.15
N SER A 217 22.99 -47.53 14.65
CA SER A 217 21.54 -47.30 14.40
C SER A 217 21.06 -45.95 14.98
N VAL A 218 21.57 -45.55 16.17
CA VAL A 218 21.26 -44.19 16.71
C VAL A 218 21.79 -43.10 15.78
N LYS A 219 23.05 -43.26 15.28
CA LYS A 219 23.62 -42.28 14.34
C LYS A 219 22.86 -42.21 13.00
N LEU A 220 22.39 -43.35 12.50
CA LEU A 220 21.54 -43.38 11.30
C LEU A 220 20.23 -42.64 11.54
N ASN A 221 19.54 -42.87 12.65
CA ASN A 221 18.31 -42.16 12.98
C ASN A 221 18.53 -40.61 13.12
N GLU A 222 19.65 -40.19 13.74
CA GLU A 222 20.04 -38.78 13.84
C GLU A 222 20.23 -38.15 12.43
N ALA A 223 20.87 -38.90 11.52
CA ALA A 223 21.09 -38.46 10.15
C ALA A 223 19.79 -38.38 9.35
N GLU A 224 18.86 -39.33 9.48
CA GLU A 224 17.57 -39.35 8.85
C GLU A 224 16.68 -38.19 9.35
N MET A 225 16.72 -37.92 10.67
CA MET A 225 16.04 -36.72 11.22
C MET A 225 16.64 -35.43 10.66
N THR A 226 17.95 -35.37 10.47
CA THR A 226 18.64 -34.21 9.91
C THR A 226 18.25 -34.01 8.45
N LEU A 227 18.19 -35.09 7.66
CA LEU A 227 17.73 -35.05 6.27
C LEU A 227 16.29 -34.52 6.17
N THR A 228 15.40 -35.02 7.03
CA THR A 228 14.01 -34.55 7.08
C THR A 228 13.92 -33.06 7.40
N LYS A 229 14.73 -32.56 8.36
CA LYS A 229 14.78 -31.11 8.69
C LYS A 229 15.28 -30.27 7.52
N VAL A 230 16.30 -30.75 6.80
CA VAL A 230 16.84 -30.04 5.63
C VAL A 230 15.83 -30.02 4.48
N ASP A 231 15.13 -31.14 4.25
CA ASP A 231 14.11 -31.24 3.19
C ASP A 231 12.92 -30.30 3.45
N ASN A 232 12.43 -30.28 4.69
CA ASN A 232 11.41 -29.31 5.11
C ASN A 232 11.90 -27.85 4.96
N GLY A 233 13.15 -27.59 5.36
CA GLY A 233 13.77 -26.28 5.21
C GLY A 233 13.90 -25.84 3.76
N LEU A 234 14.25 -26.74 2.86
CA LEU A 234 14.32 -26.51 1.42
C LEU A 234 12.93 -26.17 0.84
N THR A 235 11.92 -26.95 1.21
CA THR A 235 10.53 -26.70 0.80
C THR A 235 10.05 -25.32 1.22
N LEU A 236 10.25 -24.95 2.50
CA LEU A 236 9.89 -23.64 3.02
C LEU A 236 10.66 -22.50 2.32
N SER A 237 11.93 -22.71 2.02
CA SER A 237 12.75 -21.71 1.33
C SER A 237 12.29 -21.50 -0.12
N ARG A 238 11.85 -22.55 -0.81
CA ARG A 238 11.25 -22.45 -2.15
C ARG A 238 9.92 -21.70 -2.11
N MET A 239 9.07 -21.99 -1.13
CA MET A 239 7.82 -21.25 -0.92
C MET A 239 8.07 -19.76 -0.67
N LEU A 240 9.08 -19.42 0.15
CA LEU A 240 9.46 -18.03 0.38
C LEU A 240 9.91 -17.33 -0.92
N LEU A 241 10.75 -18.00 -1.71
CA LEU A 241 11.19 -17.45 -3.01
C LEU A 241 10.01 -17.26 -3.97
N CYS A 242 9.08 -18.21 -4.03
CA CYS A 242 7.83 -18.04 -4.80
C CYS A 242 7.05 -16.81 -4.36
N GLN A 243 6.88 -16.63 -3.06
CA GLN A 243 6.18 -15.47 -2.50
C GLN A 243 6.86 -14.15 -2.87
N LEU A 244 8.18 -14.07 -2.76
CA LEU A 244 8.94 -12.87 -3.12
C LEU A 244 8.86 -12.55 -4.63
N CYS A 245 8.91 -13.57 -5.47
CA CYS A 245 8.77 -13.44 -6.91
C CYS A 245 7.31 -13.25 -7.39
N GLY A 246 6.33 -13.32 -6.48
CA GLY A 246 4.91 -13.23 -6.83
C GLY A 246 4.36 -14.44 -7.59
N MET A 247 5.02 -15.59 -7.49
CA MET A 247 4.57 -16.86 -8.08
C MET A 247 3.64 -17.62 -7.12
N PRO A 248 2.82 -18.57 -7.65
CA PRO A 248 2.07 -19.49 -6.81
C PRO A 248 3.03 -20.28 -5.89
N ILE A 249 2.66 -20.45 -4.62
CA ILE A 249 3.51 -21.08 -3.58
C ILE A 249 3.85 -22.54 -3.92
N GLU A 250 2.97 -23.22 -4.64
CA GLU A 250 3.12 -24.63 -5.04
C GLU A 250 3.92 -24.81 -6.35
N SER A 251 4.50 -23.74 -6.90
CA SER A 251 5.26 -23.83 -8.14
C SER A 251 6.50 -24.71 -7.99
N ASN A 252 6.62 -25.75 -8.81
CA ASN A 252 7.82 -26.56 -8.90
C ASN A 252 8.82 -25.87 -9.84
N PHE A 253 10.00 -25.56 -9.33
CA PHE A 253 11.10 -24.99 -10.10
C PHE A 253 12.43 -25.54 -9.60
N THR A 254 13.42 -25.46 -10.46
CA THR A 254 14.82 -25.77 -10.13
C THR A 254 15.66 -24.57 -10.49
N LEU A 255 16.54 -24.16 -9.59
CA LEU A 255 17.46 -23.05 -9.84
C LEU A 255 18.69 -23.53 -10.59
N GLU A 256 19.19 -22.74 -11.51
CA GLU A 256 20.38 -23.07 -12.30
C GLU A 256 21.60 -23.41 -11.42
N ASP A 257 21.77 -22.63 -10.33
CA ASP A 257 22.93 -22.79 -9.44
C ASP A 257 22.79 -23.97 -8.47
N GLU A 258 21.64 -24.61 -8.34
CA GLU A 258 21.49 -25.88 -7.57
C GLU A 258 22.27 -27.04 -8.20
N GLN A 259 22.60 -26.95 -9.48
CA GLN A 259 23.30 -28.01 -10.22
C GLN A 259 24.81 -27.76 -10.35
N LYS A 260 25.29 -26.57 -10.00
CA LYS A 260 26.70 -26.20 -10.08
C LYS A 260 27.46 -26.77 -8.91
N GLU A 261 28.51 -27.59 -9.18
CA GLU A 261 29.36 -28.15 -8.17
C GLU A 261 30.29 -27.12 -7.49
N GLN A 262 30.66 -26.08 -8.23
CA GLN A 262 31.50 -25.00 -7.71
C GLN A 262 30.90 -23.66 -8.07
N LEU A 263 30.64 -22.84 -7.06
CA LEU A 263 30.24 -21.45 -7.24
C LEU A 263 31.51 -20.59 -7.31
N ALA A 264 31.65 -19.81 -8.38
CA ALA A 264 32.75 -18.87 -8.49
C ALA A 264 32.65 -17.80 -7.39
N PRO A 265 33.75 -17.48 -6.68
CA PRO A 265 33.72 -16.42 -5.68
C PRO A 265 33.44 -15.08 -6.35
N VAL A 266 32.44 -14.37 -5.84
CA VAL A 266 32.14 -13.00 -6.31
C VAL A 266 33.26 -12.09 -5.86
N LYS A 267 34.04 -11.57 -6.81
CA LYS A 267 35.03 -10.51 -6.54
C LYS A 267 34.30 -9.19 -6.36
N ASN A 268 34.12 -8.78 -5.13
CA ASN A 268 33.54 -7.49 -4.80
C ASN A 268 34.63 -6.41 -4.94
N ASN A 269 34.77 -5.81 -6.13
CA ASN A 269 35.70 -4.71 -6.42
C ASN A 269 35.01 -3.34 -6.39
N ALA A 270 33.84 -3.22 -5.77
CA ALA A 270 33.14 -1.94 -5.67
C ALA A 270 33.94 -1.01 -4.73
N ALA A 271 34.59 -0.01 -5.32
CA ALA A 271 35.15 1.10 -4.54
C ALA A 271 33.97 1.83 -3.88
N PHE A 272 34.02 1.97 -2.57
CA PHE A 272 33.01 2.68 -1.83
C PHE A 272 33.20 4.19 -1.99
N ASP A 273 32.23 4.86 -2.65
CA ASP A 273 32.20 6.32 -2.81
C ASP A 273 31.11 6.91 -1.89
N MET A 274 31.57 7.61 -0.86
CA MET A 274 30.70 8.27 0.12
C MET A 274 29.79 9.33 -0.52
N ASN A 275 30.28 10.08 -1.50
CA ASN A 275 29.50 11.13 -2.15
C ASN A 275 28.35 10.52 -2.99
N GLN A 276 28.62 9.43 -3.69
CA GLN A 276 27.57 8.70 -4.38
C GLN A 276 26.52 8.10 -3.41
N ALA A 277 26.97 7.65 -2.24
CA ALA A 277 26.05 7.17 -1.22
C ALA A 277 25.09 8.27 -0.75
N TYR A 278 25.58 9.46 -0.45
CA TYR A 278 24.72 10.58 -0.05
C TYR A 278 23.71 11.01 -1.12
N VAL A 279 24.09 10.93 -2.39
CA VAL A 279 23.19 11.30 -3.50
C VAL A 279 22.17 10.22 -3.83
N ASN A 280 22.55 8.94 -3.69
CA ASN A 280 21.75 7.83 -4.23
C ASN A 280 20.94 7.06 -3.18
N ARG A 281 21.23 7.20 -1.88
CA ARG A 281 20.50 6.47 -0.84
C ARG A 281 19.11 7.05 -0.61
N PRO A 282 18.05 6.24 -0.80
CA PRO A 282 16.66 6.71 -0.62
C PRO A 282 16.38 7.18 0.81
N GLU A 283 17.01 6.56 1.82
CA GLU A 283 16.82 6.88 3.23
C GLU A 283 17.35 8.28 3.60
N LEU A 284 18.30 8.82 2.83
CA LEU A 284 18.83 10.15 3.04
C LEU A 284 18.06 11.23 2.27
N ARG A 285 17.17 10.82 1.36
CA ARG A 285 16.32 11.71 0.57
C ARG A 285 14.87 11.76 1.06
N SER A 286 14.47 10.77 1.82
CA SER A 286 13.15 10.69 2.48
C SER A 286 13.19 11.40 3.84
#